data_7b7319cc74b5aecad2a8241961c26ced
#
_entry.id   7b7319cc74b5aecad2a8241961c26ced
#
_cell.length_a   1.000
_cell.length_b   1.000
_cell.length_c   1.000
_cell.angle_alpha   90.00
_cell.angle_beta   90.00
_cell.angle_gamma   90.00
#
_symmetry.space_group_name_H-M   'P 1'
#
loop_
_entity.id
_entity.type
_entity.pdbx_description
1 polymer ?
#
loop_
_entity_poly.entity_id
_entity_poly.type
_entity_poly.pdbx_seq_one_letter_code
_entity_poly.pdbx_strand_id
1 'polypeptide(L)'
;ENAMLDIKIVNGKIIDVENKTAREGDLGVKDGIIQDIGSVSAEAKVVIDAEGKYVSPGFIDIHMHEEDFSLTKKQEYDISDTMLNMGVTTCVAGNCGNNRQSILELYDFVNEKGNPVNYLTYIGHNYLRVEAGNTDIYKRSSKEQIEKMQKWVKEAVDFGAIGVSYGLEYCPGIDIEEALGITKEIQGRDDLLLAAHYRKDAKHALDSINEMAYIGREARIPFQISHLSSCSAFGNMKEALDLIQDIRYKGTDIMVDAYPYDAFSTYIGSAVFDEGCFETWGKSYDAIMLAEEPYKGVYCDKDIFEKVRKEYPNMLVVAYVMNEEEIIEALNHPLVMVASDGIYRNHSGHPRGAGTFPRVIGRFVRDMKVMEFFDAICKMTYIPALRLRLNKKGLLKEGYDADITIFDYDTIIDKATFQEPQLRPEGIDYVILGGKLAIEKGKTANNTLGKFYKRGEA
;
A
#
# COMPACT_ATOMS: atom_id res chain seq x y z
N GLU A 1 18.14 39.77 3.38
CA GLU A 1 18.22 39.07 2.07
C GLU A 1 17.43 37.77 2.20
N ASN A 2 16.25 37.70 1.54
CA ASN A 2 15.53 36.41 1.45
C ASN A 2 16.37 35.45 0.63
N ALA A 3 16.79 34.35 1.24
CA ALA A 3 17.54 33.31 0.54
C ALA A 3 16.69 32.76 -0.62
N MET A 4 17.32 32.54 -1.79
CA MET A 4 16.67 31.98 -2.97
C MET A 4 16.10 30.61 -2.66
N LEU A 5 14.85 30.38 -3.00
CA LEU A 5 14.19 29.07 -2.89
C LEU A 5 14.77 28.07 -3.91
N ASP A 6 14.67 26.81 -3.60
CA ASP A 6 15.03 25.76 -4.58
C ASP A 6 13.93 25.60 -5.63
N ILE A 7 12.66 25.55 -5.20
CA ILE A 7 11.49 25.45 -6.06
C ILE A 7 10.41 26.41 -5.57
N LYS A 8 9.74 27.05 -6.51
CA LYS A 8 8.51 27.82 -6.26
C LYS A 8 7.41 27.29 -7.18
N ILE A 9 6.32 26.87 -6.58
CA ILE A 9 5.10 26.50 -7.30
C ILE A 9 4.18 27.72 -7.29
N VAL A 10 3.73 28.17 -8.45
CA VAL A 10 2.83 29.32 -8.59
C VAL A 10 1.51 28.89 -9.22
N ASN A 11 0.44 29.66 -8.97
CA ASN A 11 -0.88 29.47 -9.55
C ASN A 11 -1.46 28.06 -9.28
N GLY A 12 -1.26 27.54 -8.08
CA GLY A 12 -1.80 26.26 -7.67
C GLY A 12 -3.10 26.39 -6.88
N LYS A 13 -3.90 25.31 -6.88
CA LYS A 13 -4.95 25.08 -5.88
C LYS A 13 -4.36 24.23 -4.77
N ILE A 14 -3.95 24.86 -3.69
CA ILE A 14 -3.24 24.21 -2.58
C ILE A 14 -4.25 23.52 -1.67
N ILE A 15 -4.14 22.20 -1.56
CA ILE A 15 -5.05 21.39 -0.77
C ILE A 15 -4.65 21.44 0.70
N ASP A 16 -5.61 21.84 1.55
CA ASP A 16 -5.56 21.71 3.00
C ASP A 16 -6.41 20.49 3.41
N VAL A 17 -5.75 19.36 3.62
CA VAL A 17 -6.45 18.12 3.92
C VAL A 17 -7.06 18.08 5.32
N GLU A 18 -6.51 18.82 6.28
CA GLU A 18 -7.07 18.91 7.63
C GLU A 18 -8.43 19.62 7.64
N ASN A 19 -8.54 20.70 6.88
CA ASN A 19 -9.76 21.50 6.78
C ASN A 19 -10.64 21.12 5.59
N LYS A 20 -10.21 20.18 4.77
CA LYS A 20 -10.93 19.71 3.56
C LYS A 20 -11.30 20.86 2.63
N THR A 21 -10.31 21.69 2.34
CA THR A 21 -10.44 22.87 1.45
C THR A 21 -9.24 22.96 0.50
N ALA A 22 -9.38 23.78 -0.52
CA ALA A 22 -8.28 24.18 -1.37
C ALA A 22 -8.35 25.67 -1.63
N ARG A 23 -7.21 26.33 -1.74
CA ARG A 23 -7.12 27.76 -2.03
C ARG A 23 -6.08 28.03 -3.10
N GLU A 24 -6.33 29.06 -3.90
CA GLU A 24 -5.34 29.53 -4.85
C GLU A 24 -4.14 30.12 -4.10
N GLY A 25 -2.94 29.82 -4.58
CA GLY A 25 -1.72 30.30 -3.96
C GLY A 25 -0.46 29.69 -4.51
N ASP A 26 0.63 30.09 -3.88
CA ASP A 26 1.97 29.67 -4.20
C ASP A 26 2.55 28.82 -3.05
N LEU A 27 3.60 28.04 -3.36
CA LEU A 27 4.31 27.24 -2.38
C LEU A 27 5.81 27.32 -2.66
N GLY A 28 6.59 27.61 -1.62
CA GLY A 28 8.04 27.69 -1.69
C GLY A 28 8.73 26.51 -1.01
N VAL A 29 9.74 25.95 -1.67
CA VAL A 29 10.53 24.81 -1.19
C VAL A 29 11.98 25.22 -1.03
N LYS A 30 12.57 24.90 0.12
CA LYS A 30 13.97 25.16 0.43
C LYS A 30 14.54 24.02 1.27
N ASP A 31 15.71 23.52 0.88
CA ASP A 31 16.43 22.47 1.61
C ASP A 31 15.56 21.24 1.95
N GLY A 32 14.76 20.81 0.99
CA GLY A 32 13.92 19.60 1.09
C GLY A 32 12.63 19.77 1.86
N ILE A 33 12.34 20.97 2.38
CA ILE A 33 11.12 21.23 3.17
C ILE A 33 10.27 22.36 2.55
N ILE A 34 9.01 22.38 2.90
CA ILE A 34 8.08 23.47 2.57
C ILE A 34 8.43 24.64 3.48
N GLN A 35 8.85 25.75 2.89
CA GLN A 35 9.24 26.94 3.64
C GLN A 35 8.13 27.97 3.75
N ASP A 36 7.30 28.10 2.70
CA ASP A 36 6.30 29.17 2.63
C ASP A 36 5.08 28.71 1.80
N ILE A 37 3.90 29.15 2.20
CA ILE A 37 2.64 28.81 1.53
C ILE A 37 1.74 30.05 1.50
N GLY A 38 1.14 30.32 0.34
CA GLY A 38 0.15 31.36 0.14
C GLY A 38 0.62 32.39 -0.86
N SER A 39 1.19 33.48 -0.38
CA SER A 39 1.82 34.50 -1.23
C SER A 39 3.33 34.43 -1.03
N VAL A 40 4.05 33.99 -2.04
CA VAL A 40 5.50 33.75 -1.98
C VAL A 40 6.23 34.77 -2.84
N SER A 41 6.89 35.73 -2.20
CA SER A 41 7.62 36.80 -2.89
C SER A 41 9.07 36.45 -3.22
N ALA A 42 9.65 35.43 -2.55
CA ALA A 42 11.03 35.01 -2.78
C ALA A 42 11.24 34.49 -4.20
N GLU A 43 12.41 34.72 -4.76
CA GLU A 43 12.84 34.11 -6.03
C GLU A 43 13.22 32.66 -5.81
N ALA A 44 13.17 31.86 -6.88
CA ALA A 44 13.53 30.45 -6.84
C ALA A 44 14.42 30.07 -8.03
N LYS A 45 15.22 29.05 -7.82
CA LYS A 45 16.05 28.44 -8.89
C LYS A 45 15.18 27.80 -9.97
N VAL A 46 14.06 27.18 -9.55
CA VAL A 46 13.08 26.56 -10.44
C VAL A 46 11.70 27.07 -10.10
N VAL A 47 10.96 27.50 -11.11
CA VAL A 47 9.56 27.94 -10.97
C VAL A 47 8.67 26.98 -11.74
N ILE A 48 7.68 26.41 -11.05
CA ILE A 48 6.67 25.55 -11.63
C ILE A 48 5.35 26.30 -11.65
N ASP A 49 4.79 26.52 -12.82
CA ASP A 49 3.43 27.04 -12.96
C ASP A 49 2.44 25.87 -12.90
N ALA A 50 1.65 25.80 -11.85
CA ALA A 50 0.65 24.76 -11.68
C ALA A 50 -0.60 24.97 -12.57
N GLU A 51 -0.70 26.12 -13.23
CA GLU A 51 -1.80 26.41 -14.20
C GLU A 51 -3.20 26.17 -13.62
N GLY A 52 -3.38 26.44 -12.33
CA GLY A 52 -4.66 26.23 -11.64
C GLY A 52 -4.91 24.77 -11.23
N LYS A 53 -3.95 23.87 -11.40
CA LYS A 53 -4.07 22.47 -10.99
C LYS A 53 -3.95 22.30 -9.48
N TYR A 54 -4.41 21.15 -8.97
CA TYR A 54 -4.30 20.86 -7.55
C TYR A 54 -2.86 20.54 -7.15
N VAL A 55 -2.45 21.15 -6.05
CA VAL A 55 -1.20 20.89 -5.34
C VAL A 55 -1.55 20.12 -4.09
N SER A 56 -1.15 18.85 -4.02
CA SER A 56 -1.47 17.90 -2.95
C SER A 56 -0.20 17.48 -2.23
N PRO A 57 -0.30 17.08 -0.94
CA PRO A 57 0.76 16.27 -0.38
C PRO A 57 1.01 15.05 -1.26
N GLY A 58 2.26 14.59 -1.36
CA GLY A 58 2.57 13.35 -2.05
C GLY A 58 1.74 12.20 -1.49
N PHE A 59 1.20 11.36 -2.35
CA PHE A 59 0.37 10.24 -1.91
C PHE A 59 1.21 9.23 -1.12
N ILE A 60 0.56 8.59 -0.13
CA ILE A 60 1.17 7.59 0.73
C ILE A 60 0.43 6.28 0.52
N ASP A 61 1.16 5.24 0.08
CA ASP A 61 0.62 3.90 -0.09
C ASP A 61 0.98 3.04 1.11
N ILE A 62 0.04 2.81 2.00
CA ILE A 62 0.25 2.05 3.24
C ILE A 62 0.37 0.54 2.99
N HIS A 63 0.07 0.07 1.78
CA HIS A 63 0.08 -1.35 1.48
C HIS A 63 0.51 -1.60 0.03
N MET A 64 1.75 -2.03 -0.14
CA MET A 64 2.28 -2.54 -1.40
C MET A 64 3.30 -3.63 -1.12
N HIS A 65 3.75 -4.30 -2.16
CA HIS A 65 4.82 -5.30 -2.09
C HIS A 65 6.04 -4.74 -2.80
N GLU A 66 7.13 -4.68 -2.07
CA GLU A 66 8.37 -4.03 -2.47
C GLU A 66 9.01 -4.64 -3.72
N GLU A 67 9.95 -3.90 -4.25
CA GLU A 67 10.84 -4.34 -5.31
C GLU A 67 11.56 -5.62 -4.91
N ASP A 68 11.68 -6.55 -5.84
CA ASP A 68 12.62 -7.67 -5.71
C ASP A 68 13.94 -7.25 -6.36
N PHE A 69 14.84 -6.74 -5.55
CA PHE A 69 16.11 -6.20 -6.05
C PHE A 69 17.05 -7.27 -6.63
N SER A 70 16.79 -8.56 -6.36
CA SER A 70 17.54 -9.65 -6.99
C SER A 70 17.19 -9.81 -8.47
N LEU A 71 15.96 -9.42 -8.84
CA LEU A 71 15.45 -9.50 -10.21
C LEU A 71 15.50 -8.15 -10.93
N THR A 72 15.66 -7.06 -10.20
CA THR A 72 15.70 -5.71 -10.76
C THR A 72 16.99 -5.49 -11.52
N LYS A 73 16.87 -5.21 -12.81
CA LYS A 73 18.00 -4.80 -13.64
C LYS A 73 18.42 -3.39 -13.28
N LYS A 74 19.65 -3.06 -13.59
CA LYS A 74 20.20 -1.71 -13.35
C LYS A 74 19.27 -0.64 -13.95
N GLN A 75 18.75 0.25 -13.10
CA GLN A 75 17.87 1.37 -13.46
C GLN A 75 16.45 1.00 -13.94
N GLU A 76 16.06 -0.25 -13.83
CA GLU A 76 14.68 -0.69 -14.07
C GLU A 76 14.05 -1.11 -12.74
N TYR A 77 12.84 -0.66 -12.47
CA TYR A 77 12.06 -1.02 -11.29
C TYR A 77 10.73 -1.62 -11.72
N ASP A 78 10.29 -2.66 -11.05
CA ASP A 78 9.04 -3.34 -11.37
C ASP A 78 7.82 -2.64 -10.76
N ILE A 79 7.94 -2.17 -9.52
CA ILE A 79 6.82 -1.55 -8.78
C ILE A 79 7.09 -0.09 -8.41
N SER A 80 8.33 0.28 -8.05
CA SER A 80 8.61 1.61 -7.52
C SER A 80 8.39 2.73 -8.55
N ASP A 81 8.68 2.47 -9.84
CA ASP A 81 8.40 3.42 -10.91
C ASP A 81 6.88 3.64 -11.08
N THR A 82 6.08 2.58 -10.99
CA THR A 82 4.61 2.71 -11.10
C THR A 82 4.03 3.45 -9.89
N MET A 83 4.59 3.27 -8.68
CA MET A 83 4.22 4.04 -7.51
C MET A 83 4.44 5.55 -7.75
N LEU A 84 5.65 5.92 -8.17
CA LEU A 84 5.96 7.32 -8.47
C LEU A 84 5.04 7.90 -9.56
N ASN A 85 4.78 7.13 -10.61
CA ASN A 85 3.91 7.55 -11.72
C ASN A 85 2.46 7.79 -11.29
N MET A 86 2.00 7.16 -10.20
CA MET A 86 0.69 7.42 -9.61
C MET A 86 0.66 8.67 -8.71
N GLY A 87 1.80 9.32 -8.48
CA GLY A 87 1.90 10.42 -7.55
C GLY A 87 2.21 10.01 -6.11
N VAL A 88 2.53 8.73 -5.87
CA VAL A 88 2.97 8.22 -4.57
C VAL A 88 4.42 8.65 -4.32
N THR A 89 4.69 9.13 -3.12
CA THR A 89 6.03 9.53 -2.69
C THR A 89 6.58 8.64 -1.58
N THR A 90 5.71 8.05 -0.78
CA THR A 90 6.09 7.16 0.33
C THR A 90 5.20 5.92 0.32
N CYS A 91 5.81 4.76 0.48
CA CYS A 91 5.09 3.48 0.53
C CYS A 91 5.59 2.57 1.64
N VAL A 92 4.74 1.63 2.03
CA VAL A 92 5.02 0.65 3.08
C VAL A 92 5.14 -0.74 2.46
N ALA A 93 6.31 -1.33 2.66
CA ALA A 93 6.68 -2.67 2.22
C ALA A 93 6.48 -3.71 3.33
N GLY A 94 6.77 -4.97 3.02
CA GLY A 94 6.75 -6.05 4.00
C GLY A 94 5.36 -6.47 4.44
N ASN A 95 4.36 -6.28 3.60
CA ASN A 95 2.97 -6.60 3.88
C ASN A 95 2.65 -8.09 3.72
N CYS A 96 1.50 -8.51 4.24
CA CYS A 96 0.95 -9.88 4.12
C CYS A 96 1.91 -10.97 4.64
N GLY A 97 2.72 -10.64 5.63
CA GLY A 97 3.67 -11.56 6.23
C GLY A 97 4.94 -11.79 5.40
N ASN A 98 5.12 -11.08 4.29
CA ASN A 98 6.19 -11.37 3.34
C ASN A 98 7.20 -10.22 3.21
N ASN A 99 8.49 -10.60 3.12
CA ASN A 99 9.56 -9.71 2.68
C ASN A 99 10.26 -10.37 1.48
N ARG A 100 10.48 -9.62 0.42
CA ARG A 100 11.17 -10.16 -0.78
C ARG A 100 12.66 -10.32 -0.57
N GLN A 101 13.23 -9.57 0.34
CA GLN A 101 14.61 -9.67 0.82
C GLN A 101 14.64 -9.29 2.30
N SER A 102 15.78 -9.49 2.96
CA SER A 102 15.93 -9.02 4.34
C SER A 102 15.75 -7.50 4.42
N ILE A 103 15.33 -7.02 5.58
CA ILE A 103 15.17 -5.57 5.80
C ILE A 103 16.49 -4.83 5.59
N LEU A 104 17.61 -5.42 6.01
CA LEU A 104 18.94 -4.82 5.81
C LEU A 104 19.29 -4.71 4.34
N GLU A 105 19.02 -5.74 3.54
CA GLU A 105 19.22 -5.70 2.10
C GLU A 105 18.34 -4.63 1.44
N LEU A 106 17.06 -4.54 1.82
CA LEU A 106 16.17 -3.49 1.33
C LEU A 106 16.71 -2.10 1.67
N TYR A 107 17.12 -1.90 2.92
CA TYR A 107 17.74 -0.65 3.38
C TYR A 107 18.97 -0.28 2.55
N ASP A 108 19.87 -1.23 2.36
CA ASP A 108 21.12 -1.01 1.61
C ASP A 108 20.82 -0.69 0.14
N PHE A 109 19.97 -1.46 -0.53
CA PHE A 109 19.61 -1.23 -1.94
C PHE A 109 18.99 0.14 -2.17
N VAL A 110 18.03 0.52 -1.33
CA VAL A 110 17.35 1.82 -1.48
C VAL A 110 18.30 2.98 -1.22
N ASN A 111 19.12 2.91 -0.18
CA ASN A 111 19.99 4.03 0.19
C ASN A 111 21.26 4.13 -0.65
N GLU A 112 21.77 3.03 -1.18
CA GLU A 112 22.97 3.05 -2.05
C GLU A 112 22.64 3.49 -3.48
N LYS A 113 21.53 2.99 -4.02
CA LYS A 113 21.16 3.23 -5.43
C LYS A 113 20.16 4.37 -5.60
N GLY A 114 19.49 4.77 -4.53
CA GLY A 114 18.27 5.54 -4.61
C GLY A 114 17.12 4.67 -5.09
N ASN A 115 15.91 5.19 -4.99
CA ASN A 115 14.69 4.50 -5.38
C ASN A 115 13.67 5.54 -5.86
N PRO A 116 12.73 5.19 -6.75
CA PRO A 116 11.72 6.15 -7.19
C PRO A 116 10.87 6.74 -6.06
N VAL A 117 10.60 5.98 -5.00
CA VAL A 117 9.77 6.41 -3.86
C VAL A 117 10.44 6.06 -2.53
N ASN A 118 9.99 6.69 -1.45
CA ASN A 118 10.42 6.36 -0.09
C ASN A 118 9.81 5.05 0.37
N TYR A 119 10.56 4.28 1.15
CA TYR A 119 10.11 3.05 1.79
C TYR A 119 10.12 3.13 3.31
N LEU A 120 9.04 2.62 3.93
CA LEU A 120 9.03 2.05 5.28
C LEU A 120 8.70 0.56 5.14
N THR A 121 8.96 -0.25 6.15
CA THR A 121 8.69 -1.69 6.07
C THR A 121 8.23 -2.30 7.37
N TYR A 122 7.35 -3.32 7.24
CA TYR A 122 7.12 -4.32 8.29
C TYR A 122 8.19 -5.40 8.24
N ILE A 123 8.34 -6.13 9.35
CA ILE A 123 8.92 -7.48 9.31
C ILE A 123 7.80 -8.51 9.13
N GLY A 124 7.91 -9.38 8.14
CA GLY A 124 6.89 -10.37 7.79
C GLY A 124 7.02 -11.65 8.60
N HIS A 125 5.94 -12.08 9.24
CA HIS A 125 5.91 -13.32 10.01
C HIS A 125 6.16 -14.57 9.12
N ASN A 126 5.48 -14.63 7.96
CA ASN A 126 5.64 -15.77 7.04
C ASN A 126 7.08 -15.89 6.54
N TYR A 127 7.73 -14.75 6.26
CA TYR A 127 9.15 -14.68 5.92
C TYR A 127 10.01 -15.26 7.05
N LEU A 128 9.76 -14.86 8.28
CA LEU A 128 10.50 -15.35 9.45
C LEU A 128 10.28 -16.85 9.70
N ARG A 129 9.09 -17.38 9.40
CA ARG A 129 8.81 -18.82 9.52
C ARG A 129 9.76 -19.64 8.65
N VAL A 130 9.95 -19.21 7.40
CA VAL A 130 10.89 -19.86 6.47
C VAL A 130 12.32 -19.78 7.00
N GLU A 131 12.75 -18.61 7.45
CA GLU A 131 14.09 -18.41 8.05
C GLU A 131 14.31 -19.25 9.31
N ALA A 132 13.25 -19.51 10.08
CA ALA A 132 13.30 -20.39 11.26
C ALA A 132 13.26 -21.88 10.92
N GLY A 133 13.14 -22.23 9.63
CA GLY A 133 13.12 -23.60 9.16
C GLY A 133 11.73 -24.26 9.07
N ASN A 134 10.65 -23.47 9.24
CA ASN A 134 9.29 -23.98 9.01
C ASN A 134 8.81 -23.57 7.62
N THR A 135 8.99 -24.45 6.64
CA THR A 135 8.53 -24.26 5.26
C THR A 135 7.15 -24.86 4.99
N ASP A 136 6.60 -25.60 5.95
CA ASP A 136 5.26 -26.17 5.84
C ASP A 136 4.22 -25.15 6.28
N ILE A 137 3.46 -24.63 5.33
CA ILE A 137 2.45 -23.58 5.57
C ILE A 137 1.26 -24.09 6.39
N TYR A 138 1.04 -25.40 6.49
CA TYR A 138 -0.06 -26.00 7.25
C TYR A 138 0.35 -26.44 8.66
N LYS A 139 1.63 -26.31 9.00
CA LYS A 139 2.17 -26.74 10.27
C LYS A 139 2.48 -25.54 11.17
N ARG A 140 2.03 -25.62 12.42
CA ARG A 140 2.43 -24.66 13.45
C ARG A 140 3.94 -24.71 13.65
N SER A 141 4.55 -23.56 13.91
CA SER A 141 5.97 -23.49 14.29
C SER A 141 6.21 -24.12 15.66
N SER A 142 7.37 -24.73 15.83
CA SER A 142 7.79 -25.26 17.12
C SER A 142 8.05 -24.14 18.15
N LYS A 143 8.10 -24.51 19.42
CA LYS A 143 8.46 -23.57 20.49
C LYS A 143 9.81 -22.88 20.22
N GLU A 144 10.80 -23.64 19.77
CA GLU A 144 12.13 -23.12 19.44
C GLU A 144 12.09 -22.16 18.27
N GLN A 145 11.30 -22.47 17.25
CA GLN A 145 11.11 -21.59 16.08
C GLN A 145 10.42 -20.28 16.50
N ILE A 146 9.40 -20.34 17.34
CA ILE A 146 8.71 -19.16 17.85
C ILE A 146 9.67 -18.29 18.69
N GLU A 147 10.49 -18.88 19.53
CA GLU A 147 11.50 -18.16 20.33
C GLU A 147 12.52 -17.43 19.44
N LYS A 148 12.98 -18.07 18.37
CA LYS A 148 13.84 -17.40 17.37
C LYS A 148 13.14 -16.23 16.71
N MET A 149 11.89 -16.42 16.28
CA MET A 149 11.12 -15.36 15.62
C MET A 149 10.83 -14.19 16.56
N GLN A 150 10.56 -14.44 17.85
CA GLN A 150 10.43 -13.38 18.85
C GLN A 150 11.66 -12.47 18.89
N LYS A 151 12.82 -13.06 18.91
CA LYS A 151 14.10 -12.34 18.93
C LYS A 151 14.28 -11.54 17.64
N TRP A 152 14.02 -12.15 16.49
CA TRP A 152 14.16 -11.48 15.18
C TRP A 152 13.16 -10.36 14.99
N VAL A 153 11.94 -10.49 15.48
CA VAL A 153 10.95 -9.41 15.50
C VAL A 153 11.47 -8.22 16.30
N LYS A 154 12.00 -8.45 17.50
CA LYS A 154 12.59 -7.39 18.33
C LYS A 154 13.77 -6.71 17.64
N GLU A 155 14.67 -7.49 17.06
CA GLU A 155 15.81 -6.97 16.29
C GLU A 155 15.36 -6.12 15.09
N ALA A 156 14.35 -6.59 14.33
CA ALA A 156 13.82 -5.86 13.20
C ALA A 156 13.18 -4.52 13.60
N VAL A 157 12.40 -4.53 14.68
CA VAL A 157 11.77 -3.32 15.23
C VAL A 157 12.83 -2.34 15.76
N ASP A 158 13.85 -2.83 16.45
CA ASP A 158 14.97 -2.00 16.93
C ASP A 158 15.78 -1.40 15.77
N PHE A 159 15.91 -2.13 14.66
CA PHE A 159 16.55 -1.62 13.45
C PHE A 159 15.74 -0.51 12.79
N GLY A 160 14.41 -0.57 12.85
CA GLY A 160 13.56 0.46 12.27
C GLY A 160 12.32 -0.02 11.52
N ALA A 161 11.98 -1.32 11.61
CA ALA A 161 10.69 -1.80 11.11
C ALA A 161 9.54 -1.12 11.86
N ILE A 162 8.44 -0.84 11.13
CA ILE A 162 7.28 -0.17 11.73
C ILE A 162 6.38 -1.12 12.54
N GLY A 163 6.63 -2.41 12.43
CA GLY A 163 5.86 -3.43 13.13
C GLY A 163 5.96 -4.77 12.44
N VAL A 164 4.93 -5.60 12.63
CA VAL A 164 4.87 -6.97 12.12
C VAL A 164 3.68 -7.15 11.20
N SER A 165 3.89 -7.84 10.07
CA SER A 165 2.81 -8.25 9.20
C SER A 165 2.59 -9.76 9.23
N TYR A 166 1.33 -10.16 9.03
CA TYR A 166 0.91 -11.56 9.00
C TYR A 166 0.24 -11.87 7.67
N GLY A 167 0.42 -13.07 7.18
CA GLY A 167 -0.32 -13.63 6.05
C GLY A 167 -1.06 -14.88 6.49
N LEU A 168 -2.17 -14.74 7.21
CA LEU A 168 -2.86 -15.85 7.87
C LEU A 168 -3.47 -16.85 6.90
N GLU A 169 -4.00 -16.39 5.77
CA GLU A 169 -4.52 -17.26 4.72
C GLU A 169 -3.39 -18.01 3.98
N TYR A 170 -2.25 -17.37 3.82
CA TYR A 170 -1.08 -17.96 3.14
C TYR A 170 -0.40 -19.06 3.98
N CYS A 171 -0.55 -19.02 5.29
CA CYS A 171 -0.01 -20.00 6.22
C CYS A 171 -1.10 -20.45 7.20
N PRO A 172 -2.00 -21.35 6.77
CA PRO A 172 -3.10 -21.81 7.63
C PRO A 172 -2.65 -22.43 8.95
N GLY A 173 -1.43 -22.92 9.03
CA GLY A 173 -0.84 -23.48 10.26
C GLY A 173 -0.53 -22.45 11.35
N ILE A 174 -0.57 -21.15 11.04
CA ILE A 174 -0.41 -20.11 12.06
C ILE A 174 -1.66 -20.10 12.94
N ASP A 175 -1.49 -20.38 14.23
CA ASP A 175 -2.55 -20.21 15.22
C ASP A 175 -2.37 -18.91 16.04
N ILE A 176 -3.34 -18.63 16.90
CA ILE A 176 -3.30 -17.44 17.77
C ILE A 176 -2.08 -17.46 18.69
N GLU A 177 -1.69 -18.62 19.21
CA GLU A 177 -0.54 -18.73 20.10
C GLU A 177 0.77 -18.39 19.39
N GLU A 178 0.94 -18.83 18.14
CA GLU A 178 2.11 -18.44 17.34
C GLU A 178 2.08 -16.95 16.99
N ALA A 179 0.93 -16.45 16.51
CA ALA A 179 0.77 -15.05 16.12
C ALA A 179 1.05 -14.09 17.28
N LEU A 180 0.55 -14.40 18.46
CA LEU A 180 0.84 -13.61 19.69
C LEU A 180 2.25 -13.88 20.23
N GLY A 181 2.71 -15.11 20.13
CA GLY A 181 4.01 -15.52 20.63
C GLY A 181 5.15 -14.69 20.07
N ILE A 182 5.13 -14.40 18.76
CA ILE A 182 6.21 -13.61 18.14
C ILE A 182 6.20 -12.13 18.54
N THR A 183 5.12 -11.64 19.14
CA THR A 183 5.03 -10.24 19.60
C THR A 183 5.42 -10.05 21.07
N LYS A 184 5.81 -11.11 21.76
CA LYS A 184 6.03 -11.09 23.20
C LYS A 184 6.97 -9.98 23.67
N GLU A 185 8.06 -9.71 22.96
CA GLU A 185 9.06 -8.72 23.32
C GLU A 185 8.70 -7.29 22.90
N ILE A 186 7.63 -7.10 22.14
CA ILE A 186 7.16 -5.79 21.65
C ILE A 186 5.75 -5.45 22.13
N GLN A 187 5.15 -6.26 22.99
CA GLN A 187 3.80 -6.03 23.51
C GLN A 187 3.65 -4.65 24.14
N GLY A 188 2.47 -4.06 23.96
CA GLY A 188 2.10 -2.77 24.54
C GLY A 188 2.70 -1.55 23.86
N ARG A 189 3.41 -1.73 22.76
CA ARG A 189 4.02 -0.65 21.99
C ARG A 189 3.02 -0.02 21.05
N ASP A 190 2.52 1.16 21.41
CA ASP A 190 1.57 1.92 20.58
C ASP A 190 2.26 2.72 19.45
N ASP A 191 3.59 2.77 19.44
CA ASP A 191 4.39 3.33 18.34
C ASP A 191 4.61 2.35 17.19
N LEU A 192 4.15 1.11 17.33
CA LEU A 192 4.22 0.07 16.31
C LEU A 192 2.86 -0.18 15.69
N LEU A 193 2.85 -0.95 14.61
CA LEU A 193 1.65 -1.35 13.89
C LEU A 193 1.73 -2.85 13.58
N LEU A 194 0.66 -3.59 13.83
CA LEU A 194 0.46 -4.91 13.28
C LEU A 194 -0.42 -4.80 12.05
N ALA A 195 -0.16 -5.59 11.03
CA ALA A 195 -1.01 -5.67 9.84
C ALA A 195 -1.20 -7.13 9.44
N ALA A 196 -2.35 -7.47 8.88
CA ALA A 196 -2.57 -8.83 8.42
C ALA A 196 -3.41 -8.91 7.16
N HIS A 197 -2.96 -9.76 6.23
CA HIS A 197 -3.83 -10.46 5.33
C HIS A 197 -4.65 -11.47 6.18
N TYR A 198 -5.95 -11.36 6.14
CA TYR A 198 -6.88 -12.16 6.94
C TYR A 198 -6.70 -13.68 6.73
N ARG A 199 -7.32 -14.49 7.60
CA ARG A 199 -7.27 -15.96 7.48
C ARG A 199 -8.16 -16.48 6.37
N LYS A 200 -9.40 -16.02 6.29
CA LYS A 200 -10.39 -16.41 5.26
C LYS A 200 -11.34 -15.26 4.94
N ASP A 201 -11.79 -15.25 3.71
CA ASP A 201 -12.68 -14.24 3.14
C ASP A 201 -14.15 -14.66 3.09
N ALA A 202 -14.96 -13.85 2.44
CA ALA A 202 -16.36 -14.10 2.11
C ALA A 202 -17.17 -14.47 3.37
N LYS A 203 -17.82 -15.63 3.42
CA LYS A 203 -18.62 -16.05 4.56
C LYS A 203 -17.85 -16.18 5.88
N HIS A 204 -16.54 -16.25 5.82
CA HIS A 204 -15.64 -16.33 6.99
C HIS A 204 -15.07 -14.97 7.41
N ALA A 205 -15.40 -13.88 6.72
CA ALA A 205 -14.81 -12.58 6.94
C ALA A 205 -14.99 -12.05 8.37
N LEU A 206 -16.17 -12.23 8.96
CA LEU A 206 -16.42 -11.76 10.32
C LEU A 206 -15.56 -12.48 11.36
N ASP A 207 -15.39 -13.78 11.21
CA ASP A 207 -14.49 -14.57 12.08
C ASP A 207 -13.04 -14.09 11.91
N SER A 208 -12.63 -13.85 10.69
CA SER A 208 -11.27 -13.31 10.39
C SER A 208 -11.04 -11.93 11.02
N ILE A 209 -12.02 -11.04 10.94
CA ILE A 209 -11.96 -9.71 11.56
C ILE A 209 -11.84 -9.84 13.08
N ASN A 210 -12.64 -10.70 13.70
CA ASN A 210 -12.57 -10.94 15.14
C ASN A 210 -11.22 -11.53 15.56
N GLU A 211 -10.64 -12.42 14.77
CA GLU A 211 -9.30 -12.97 15.03
C GLU A 211 -8.23 -11.87 15.00
N MET A 212 -8.24 -11.03 13.97
CA MET A 212 -7.28 -9.93 13.85
C MET A 212 -7.43 -8.92 15.00
N ALA A 213 -8.67 -8.58 15.35
CA ALA A 213 -8.94 -7.70 16.48
C ALA A 213 -8.44 -8.30 17.80
N TYR A 214 -8.64 -9.60 18.00
CA TYR A 214 -8.14 -10.32 19.16
C TYR A 214 -6.61 -10.26 19.26
N ILE A 215 -5.90 -10.48 18.15
CA ILE A 215 -4.43 -10.37 18.12
C ILE A 215 -3.99 -8.97 18.53
N GLY A 216 -4.58 -7.93 17.93
CA GLY A 216 -4.25 -6.54 18.26
C GLY A 216 -4.51 -6.19 19.72
N ARG A 217 -5.64 -6.61 20.25
CA ARG A 217 -6.02 -6.36 21.65
C ARG A 217 -5.11 -7.06 22.63
N GLU A 218 -4.81 -8.32 22.41
CA GLU A 218 -3.94 -9.10 23.31
C GLU A 218 -2.49 -8.64 23.22
N ALA A 219 -1.99 -8.31 22.04
CA ALA A 219 -0.65 -7.73 21.88
C ALA A 219 -0.57 -6.28 22.34
N ARG A 220 -1.70 -5.60 22.48
CA ARG A 220 -1.79 -4.16 22.82
C ARG A 220 -0.95 -3.30 21.88
N ILE A 221 -1.08 -3.59 20.59
CA ILE A 221 -0.45 -2.86 19.49
C ILE A 221 -1.56 -2.49 18.48
N PRO A 222 -1.59 -1.27 17.95
CA PRO A 222 -2.53 -0.91 16.88
C PRO A 222 -2.51 -1.90 15.72
N PHE A 223 -3.68 -2.22 15.18
CA PHE A 223 -3.83 -3.24 14.15
C PHE A 223 -4.42 -2.68 12.87
N GLN A 224 -3.80 -2.99 11.73
CA GLN A 224 -4.25 -2.63 10.39
C GLN A 224 -4.78 -3.88 9.68
N ILE A 225 -6.06 -3.88 9.34
CA ILE A 225 -6.63 -4.91 8.48
C ILE A 225 -6.23 -4.58 7.04
N SER A 226 -5.49 -5.48 6.41
CA SER A 226 -5.05 -5.32 5.03
C SER A 226 -6.20 -5.59 4.05
N HIS A 227 -6.26 -4.81 2.96
CA HIS A 227 -7.13 -5.00 1.78
C HIS A 227 -8.51 -5.63 2.09
N LEU A 228 -9.30 -4.98 2.93
CA LEU A 228 -10.65 -5.45 3.29
C LEU A 228 -11.53 -5.72 2.06
N SER A 229 -11.26 -5.05 0.94
CA SER A 229 -11.94 -5.27 -0.33
C SER A 229 -11.96 -6.75 -0.71
N SER A 230 -10.80 -7.43 -0.68
CA SER A 230 -10.72 -8.86 -1.02
C SER A 230 -11.23 -9.79 0.09
N CYS A 231 -11.42 -9.28 1.30
CA CYS A 231 -11.99 -10.03 2.42
C CYS A 231 -13.52 -10.09 2.36
N SER A 232 -14.17 -8.98 2.07
CA SER A 232 -15.58 -8.79 2.37
C SER A 232 -16.46 -8.33 1.20
N ALA A 233 -15.90 -8.08 0.02
CA ALA A 233 -16.68 -7.68 -1.16
C ALA A 233 -17.34 -8.90 -1.85
N PHE A 234 -17.99 -9.75 -1.07
CA PHE A 234 -18.68 -10.98 -1.48
C PHE A 234 -20.11 -11.04 -0.94
N GLY A 235 -20.72 -9.88 -0.68
CA GLY A 235 -22.05 -9.77 -0.14
C GLY A 235 -22.14 -9.44 1.35
N ASN A 236 -20.99 -9.23 2.02
CA ASN A 236 -20.95 -9.01 3.47
C ASN A 236 -20.11 -7.82 3.92
N MET A 237 -19.84 -6.88 3.01
CA MET A 237 -19.04 -5.70 3.33
C MET A 237 -19.67 -4.84 4.43
N LYS A 238 -20.98 -4.63 4.37
CA LYS A 238 -21.68 -3.81 5.38
C LYS A 238 -21.49 -4.39 6.79
N GLU A 239 -21.72 -5.68 6.94
CA GLU A 239 -21.56 -6.35 8.23
C GLU A 239 -20.10 -6.29 8.72
N ALA A 240 -19.15 -6.42 7.80
CA ALA A 240 -17.72 -6.32 8.12
C ALA A 240 -17.36 -4.92 8.63
N LEU A 241 -17.82 -3.88 7.95
CA LEU A 241 -17.56 -2.49 8.35
C LEU A 241 -18.23 -2.14 9.68
N ASP A 242 -19.46 -2.57 9.88
CA ASP A 242 -20.19 -2.39 11.14
C ASP A 242 -19.45 -3.08 12.31
N LEU A 243 -18.96 -4.29 12.10
CA LEU A 243 -18.18 -5.02 13.09
C LEU A 243 -16.87 -4.30 13.43
N ILE A 244 -16.14 -3.83 12.43
CA ILE A 244 -14.88 -3.09 12.63
C ILE A 244 -15.13 -1.81 13.42
N GLN A 245 -16.18 -1.08 13.10
CA GLN A 245 -16.56 0.14 13.80
C GLN A 245 -16.92 -0.14 15.26
N ASP A 246 -17.66 -1.21 15.54
CA ASP A 246 -17.99 -1.64 16.88
C ASP A 246 -16.76 -2.03 17.70
N ILE A 247 -15.86 -2.78 17.11
CA ILE A 247 -14.57 -3.17 17.72
C ILE A 247 -13.77 -1.93 18.11
N ARG A 248 -13.67 -0.96 17.21
CA ARG A 248 -12.97 0.29 17.48
C ARG A 248 -13.66 1.12 18.57
N TYR A 249 -14.98 1.22 18.52
CA TYR A 249 -15.75 1.91 19.54
C TYR A 249 -15.53 1.32 20.94
N LYS A 250 -15.35 0.02 21.04
CA LYS A 250 -15.06 -0.70 22.29
C LYS A 250 -13.60 -0.59 22.75
N GLY A 251 -12.74 0.13 22.03
CA GLY A 251 -11.42 0.51 22.48
C GLY A 251 -10.24 -0.21 21.81
N THR A 252 -10.47 -1.08 20.84
CA THR A 252 -9.36 -1.68 20.05
C THR A 252 -8.97 -0.72 18.94
N ASP A 253 -7.69 -0.36 18.86
CA ASP A 253 -7.15 0.51 17.81
C ASP A 253 -7.00 -0.29 16.51
N ILE A 254 -8.05 -0.29 15.70
CA ILE A 254 -8.14 -1.01 14.43
C ILE A 254 -8.52 -0.03 13.31
N MET A 255 -7.82 -0.13 12.20
CA MET A 255 -8.15 0.56 10.95
C MET A 255 -7.92 -0.38 9.77
N VAL A 256 -8.23 0.07 8.57
CA VAL A 256 -8.37 -0.79 7.39
C VAL A 256 -7.82 -0.09 6.17
N ASP A 257 -7.29 -0.84 5.23
CA ASP A 257 -7.05 -0.36 3.87
C ASP A 257 -7.83 -1.16 2.82
N ALA A 258 -8.00 -0.59 1.65
CA ALA A 258 -8.69 -1.20 0.53
C ALA A 258 -8.23 -0.58 -0.79
N TYR A 259 -8.28 -1.37 -1.87
CA TYR A 259 -7.97 -0.89 -3.22
C TYR A 259 -9.24 -0.81 -4.08
N PRO A 260 -9.24 0.05 -5.11
CA PRO A 260 -10.47 0.38 -5.88
C PRO A 260 -10.70 -0.57 -7.07
N TYR A 261 -10.59 -1.88 -6.86
CA TYR A 261 -10.78 -2.90 -7.90
C TYR A 261 -11.63 -4.05 -7.37
N ASP A 262 -12.38 -4.68 -8.26
CA ASP A 262 -13.25 -5.83 -7.97
C ASP A 262 -12.60 -7.18 -8.28
N ALA A 263 -11.29 -7.20 -8.39
CA ALA A 263 -10.48 -8.39 -8.57
C ALA A 263 -9.25 -8.34 -7.66
N PHE A 264 -8.78 -9.49 -7.19
CA PHE A 264 -7.54 -9.59 -6.46
C PHE A 264 -6.46 -10.33 -7.26
N SER A 265 -5.21 -10.27 -6.83
CA SER A 265 -4.09 -10.98 -7.44
C SER A 265 -3.21 -11.60 -6.37
N THR A 266 -2.83 -12.85 -6.58
CA THR A 266 -1.86 -13.58 -5.76
C THR A 266 -1.33 -14.79 -6.53
N TYR A 267 -0.51 -15.60 -5.89
CA TYR A 267 0.08 -16.79 -6.51
C TYR A 267 -0.91 -17.95 -6.56
N ILE A 268 -1.03 -18.61 -7.70
CA ILE A 268 -2.00 -19.70 -7.93
C ILE A 268 -1.77 -20.90 -6.99
N GLY A 269 -0.53 -21.14 -6.57
CA GLY A 269 -0.18 -22.23 -5.65
C GLY A 269 -0.43 -21.93 -4.19
N SER A 270 -0.87 -20.71 -3.84
CA SER A 270 -1.13 -20.34 -2.44
C SER A 270 -2.36 -21.05 -1.88
N ALA A 271 -2.46 -21.09 -0.55
CA ALA A 271 -3.59 -21.67 0.15
C ALA A 271 -4.92 -20.93 -0.11
N VAL A 272 -4.87 -19.71 -0.63
CA VAL A 272 -6.04 -18.95 -1.09
C VAL A 272 -6.90 -19.77 -2.06
N PHE A 273 -6.26 -20.56 -2.92
CA PHE A 273 -6.91 -21.38 -3.94
C PHE A 273 -7.07 -22.86 -3.54
N ASP A 274 -6.96 -23.16 -2.26
CA ASP A 274 -7.20 -24.52 -1.76
C ASP A 274 -8.66 -24.95 -2.03
N GLU A 275 -8.90 -26.25 -1.98
CA GLU A 275 -10.19 -26.86 -2.26
C GLU A 275 -11.32 -26.14 -1.52
N GLY A 276 -12.41 -25.84 -2.24
CA GLY A 276 -13.58 -25.13 -1.71
C GLY A 276 -13.60 -23.63 -1.95
N CYS A 277 -12.53 -23.03 -2.51
CA CYS A 277 -12.48 -21.58 -2.72
C CYS A 277 -13.56 -21.08 -3.70
N PHE A 278 -13.79 -21.79 -4.80
CA PHE A 278 -14.78 -21.37 -5.80
C PHE A 278 -16.21 -21.44 -5.26
N GLU A 279 -16.54 -22.44 -4.47
CA GLU A 279 -17.84 -22.54 -3.78
C GLU A 279 -18.03 -21.37 -2.80
N THR A 280 -16.97 -21.04 -2.06
CA THR A 280 -16.97 -19.91 -1.11
C THR A 280 -17.22 -18.59 -1.82
N TRP A 281 -16.64 -18.38 -3.00
CA TRP A 281 -16.83 -17.16 -3.80
C TRP A 281 -18.10 -17.18 -4.66
N GLY A 282 -18.73 -18.32 -4.82
CA GLY A 282 -19.85 -18.47 -5.76
C GLY A 282 -19.43 -18.28 -7.22
N LYS A 283 -18.23 -18.72 -7.56
CA LYS A 283 -17.62 -18.58 -8.88
C LYS A 283 -17.08 -19.92 -9.40
N SER A 284 -16.67 -19.93 -10.65
CA SER A 284 -16.04 -21.07 -11.29
C SER A 284 -14.62 -20.72 -11.77
N TYR A 285 -13.91 -21.70 -12.32
CA TYR A 285 -12.51 -21.56 -12.74
C TYR A 285 -12.27 -20.44 -13.75
N ASP A 286 -13.26 -20.10 -14.57
CA ASP A 286 -13.17 -19.04 -15.57
C ASP A 286 -13.09 -17.62 -14.98
N ALA A 287 -13.31 -17.47 -13.68
CA ALA A 287 -13.05 -16.23 -12.96
C ALA A 287 -11.55 -15.95 -12.77
N ILE A 288 -10.68 -16.92 -13.04
CA ILE A 288 -9.23 -16.81 -12.86
C ILE A 288 -8.54 -16.57 -14.20
N MET A 289 -7.78 -15.47 -14.29
CA MET A 289 -6.90 -15.16 -15.41
C MET A 289 -5.45 -15.35 -15.02
N LEU A 290 -4.69 -16.08 -15.81
CA LEU A 290 -3.26 -16.25 -15.63
C LEU A 290 -2.53 -15.00 -16.11
N ALA A 291 -1.64 -14.45 -15.27
CA ALA A 291 -1.04 -13.13 -15.49
C ALA A 291 0.41 -13.16 -15.98
N GLU A 292 1.03 -14.32 -16.06
CA GLU A 292 2.44 -14.46 -16.47
C GLU A 292 2.60 -15.45 -17.62
N GLU A 293 3.66 -15.28 -18.39
CA GLU A 293 4.04 -16.26 -19.42
C GLU A 293 4.38 -17.63 -18.81
N PRO A 294 4.12 -18.75 -19.47
CA PRO A 294 3.66 -18.86 -20.86
C PRO A 294 2.15 -18.75 -21.06
N TYR A 295 1.38 -18.45 -20.04
CA TYR A 295 -0.09 -18.44 -20.07
C TYR A 295 -0.71 -17.04 -19.95
N LYS A 296 0.07 -15.98 -20.08
CA LYS A 296 -0.41 -14.61 -19.88
C LYS A 296 -1.70 -14.31 -20.68
N GLY A 297 -2.75 -13.88 -19.94
CA GLY A 297 -4.04 -13.54 -20.52
C GLY A 297 -5.01 -14.71 -20.69
N VAL A 298 -4.62 -15.92 -20.31
CA VAL A 298 -5.48 -17.10 -20.42
C VAL A 298 -6.42 -17.19 -19.22
N TYR A 299 -7.72 -17.34 -19.49
CA TYR A 299 -8.73 -17.64 -18.47
C TYR A 299 -8.79 -19.16 -18.25
N CYS A 300 -8.89 -19.58 -16.99
CA CYS A 300 -8.83 -20.98 -16.63
C CYS A 300 -10.13 -21.74 -16.94
N ASP A 301 -9.97 -23.01 -17.21
CA ASP A 301 -10.92 -24.08 -16.89
C ASP A 301 -10.30 -24.93 -15.77
N LYS A 302 -10.97 -25.98 -15.35
CA LYS A 302 -10.49 -26.85 -14.28
C LYS A 302 -9.12 -27.47 -14.60
N ASP A 303 -8.95 -27.95 -15.83
CA ASP A 303 -7.72 -28.66 -16.26
C ASP A 303 -6.53 -27.70 -16.29
N ILE A 304 -6.70 -26.51 -16.87
CA ILE A 304 -5.65 -25.48 -16.91
C ILE A 304 -5.30 -25.02 -15.50
N PHE A 305 -6.30 -24.75 -14.67
CA PHE A 305 -6.09 -24.32 -13.29
C PHE A 305 -5.26 -25.34 -12.49
N GLU A 306 -5.65 -26.59 -12.50
CA GLU A 306 -4.95 -27.65 -11.79
C GLU A 306 -3.54 -27.86 -12.32
N LYS A 307 -3.36 -27.84 -13.64
CA LYS A 307 -2.06 -27.98 -14.29
C LYS A 307 -1.11 -26.86 -13.91
N VAL A 308 -1.54 -25.61 -14.03
CA VAL A 308 -0.71 -24.43 -13.73
C VAL A 308 -0.40 -24.36 -12.25
N ARG A 309 -1.36 -24.67 -11.39
CA ARG A 309 -1.13 -24.71 -9.94
C ARG A 309 -0.05 -25.71 -9.55
N LYS A 310 0.03 -26.84 -10.24
CA LYS A 310 1.03 -27.88 -10.01
C LYS A 310 2.39 -27.51 -10.62
N GLU A 311 2.40 -27.05 -11.86
CA GLU A 311 3.63 -26.81 -12.62
C GLU A 311 4.25 -25.43 -12.38
N TYR A 312 3.41 -24.41 -12.12
CA TYR A 312 3.81 -23.02 -11.91
C TYR A 312 3.15 -22.44 -10.66
N PRO A 313 3.40 -22.99 -9.46
CA PRO A 313 2.69 -22.58 -8.24
C PRO A 313 2.91 -21.12 -7.85
N ASN A 314 4.01 -20.52 -8.29
CA ASN A 314 4.34 -19.12 -8.01
C ASN A 314 3.81 -18.13 -9.06
N MET A 315 3.05 -18.61 -10.07
CA MET A 315 2.50 -17.74 -11.09
C MET A 315 1.45 -16.81 -10.49
N LEU A 316 1.59 -15.50 -10.75
CA LEU A 316 0.56 -14.53 -10.41
C LEU A 316 -0.68 -14.75 -11.28
N VAL A 317 -1.83 -14.67 -10.66
CA VAL A 317 -3.14 -14.75 -11.31
C VAL A 317 -4.03 -13.59 -10.86
N VAL A 318 -5.07 -13.31 -11.62
CA VAL A 318 -6.10 -12.34 -11.28
C VAL A 318 -7.42 -13.07 -11.08
N ALA A 319 -8.06 -12.84 -9.94
CA ALA A 319 -9.35 -13.46 -9.59
C ALA A 319 -10.47 -12.42 -9.63
N TYR A 320 -11.37 -12.54 -10.61
CA TYR A 320 -12.51 -11.64 -10.80
C TYR A 320 -13.71 -12.12 -9.98
N VAL A 321 -13.63 -11.96 -8.67
CA VAL A 321 -14.58 -12.59 -7.74
C VAL A 321 -15.31 -11.61 -6.82
N MET A 322 -14.98 -10.32 -6.86
CA MET A 322 -15.46 -9.31 -5.92
C MET A 322 -16.54 -8.41 -6.51
N ASN A 323 -17.26 -7.69 -5.66
CA ASN A 323 -18.36 -6.80 -6.05
C ASN A 323 -17.97 -5.33 -5.94
N GLU A 324 -18.07 -4.57 -7.05
CA GLU A 324 -17.65 -3.16 -7.10
C GLU A 324 -18.46 -2.25 -6.17
N GLU A 325 -19.77 -2.48 -6.01
CA GLU A 325 -20.60 -1.65 -5.11
C GLU A 325 -20.11 -1.74 -3.67
N GLU A 326 -19.66 -2.90 -3.25
CA GLU A 326 -19.10 -3.13 -1.92
C GLU A 326 -17.68 -2.56 -1.79
N ILE A 327 -16.90 -2.52 -2.88
CA ILE A 327 -15.62 -1.79 -2.91
C ILE A 327 -15.85 -0.30 -2.63
N ILE A 328 -16.84 0.29 -3.28
CA ILE A 328 -17.21 1.71 -3.10
C ILE A 328 -17.66 1.94 -1.65
N GLU A 329 -18.48 1.05 -1.09
CA GLU A 329 -18.92 1.11 0.31
C GLU A 329 -17.74 1.11 1.28
N ALA A 330 -16.77 0.23 1.06
CA ALA A 330 -15.54 0.18 1.86
C ALA A 330 -14.76 1.50 1.77
N LEU A 331 -14.49 1.98 0.56
CA LEU A 331 -13.69 3.19 0.34
C LEU A 331 -14.34 4.46 0.92
N ASN A 332 -15.64 4.48 1.11
CA ASN A 332 -16.36 5.59 1.74
C ASN A 332 -16.41 5.52 3.28
N HIS A 333 -15.99 4.41 3.87
CA HIS A 333 -16.04 4.27 5.32
C HIS A 333 -14.89 5.06 5.99
N PRO A 334 -15.15 5.78 7.10
CA PRO A 334 -14.13 6.62 7.76
C PRO A 334 -12.89 5.87 8.24
N LEU A 335 -13.00 4.58 8.55
CA LEU A 335 -11.88 3.76 9.03
C LEU A 335 -11.06 3.12 7.92
N VAL A 336 -11.44 3.31 6.66
CA VAL A 336 -10.80 2.72 5.49
C VAL A 336 -9.97 3.76 4.76
N MET A 337 -8.69 3.47 4.57
CA MET A 337 -7.80 4.27 3.72
C MET A 337 -7.52 3.58 2.39
N VAL A 338 -7.10 4.34 1.39
CA VAL A 338 -6.77 3.83 0.06
C VAL A 338 -5.35 3.26 0.08
N ALA A 339 -5.20 2.06 -0.45
CA ALA A 339 -3.90 1.45 -0.69
C ALA A 339 -3.94 0.65 -1.99
N SER A 340 -2.78 0.38 -2.59
CA SER A 340 -2.74 -0.31 -3.88
C SER A 340 -2.75 -1.83 -3.75
N ASP A 341 -2.14 -2.37 -2.71
CA ASP A 341 -1.76 -3.78 -2.65
C ASP A 341 -0.99 -4.21 -3.91
N GLY A 342 -0.28 -3.26 -4.51
CA GLY A 342 0.45 -3.48 -5.77
C GLY A 342 1.55 -4.51 -5.60
N ILE A 343 1.61 -5.42 -6.55
CA ILE A 343 2.68 -6.41 -6.65
C ILE A 343 2.91 -6.70 -8.13
N TYR A 344 4.18 -6.70 -8.52
CA TYR A 344 4.60 -7.13 -9.86
C TYR A 344 5.69 -8.17 -9.77
N ARG A 345 5.70 -9.04 -10.76
CA ARG A 345 6.73 -10.02 -10.98
C ARG A 345 7.03 -10.07 -12.48
N ASN A 346 8.27 -9.77 -12.86
CA ASN A 346 8.67 -9.68 -14.27
C ASN A 346 7.71 -8.79 -15.08
N HIS A 347 7.36 -7.61 -14.55
CA HIS A 347 6.44 -6.63 -15.14
C HIS A 347 5.01 -7.14 -15.35
N SER A 348 4.64 -8.23 -14.73
CA SER A 348 3.30 -8.82 -14.78
C SER A 348 2.61 -8.76 -13.42
N GLY A 349 1.29 -8.62 -13.42
CA GLY A 349 0.47 -8.59 -12.23
C GLY A 349 -0.84 -7.83 -12.42
N HIS A 350 -1.39 -7.38 -11.33
CA HIS A 350 -2.65 -6.64 -11.29
C HIS A 350 -2.41 -5.15 -11.57
N PRO A 351 -3.26 -4.47 -12.35
CA PRO A 351 -3.10 -3.03 -12.65
C PRO A 351 -3.20 -2.11 -11.43
N ARG A 352 -3.63 -2.61 -10.27
CA ARG A 352 -3.71 -1.81 -9.03
C ARG A 352 -2.37 -1.17 -8.64
N GLY A 353 -1.25 -1.81 -8.98
CA GLY A 353 0.09 -1.27 -8.72
C GLY A 353 0.46 -0.04 -9.55
N ALA A 354 -0.30 0.27 -10.60
CA ALA A 354 -0.06 1.41 -11.49
C ALA A 354 -1.26 2.35 -11.61
N GLY A 355 -2.45 1.96 -11.14
CA GLY A 355 -3.68 2.71 -11.36
C GLY A 355 -4.44 3.16 -10.12
N THR A 356 -4.18 2.60 -8.95
CA THR A 356 -5.03 2.78 -7.75
C THR A 356 -5.35 4.24 -7.42
N PHE A 357 -4.37 5.10 -7.25
CA PHE A 357 -4.59 6.48 -6.78
C PHE A 357 -5.25 7.34 -7.85
N PRO A 358 -4.80 7.35 -9.10
CA PRO A 358 -5.51 8.03 -10.19
C PRO A 358 -6.92 7.51 -10.44
N ARG A 359 -7.15 6.21 -10.29
CA ARG A 359 -8.46 5.59 -10.44
C ARG A 359 -9.46 6.11 -9.42
N VAL A 360 -9.06 6.24 -8.16
CA VAL A 360 -9.94 6.79 -7.12
C VAL A 360 -10.35 8.22 -7.46
N ILE A 361 -9.42 9.08 -7.86
CA ILE A 361 -9.72 10.48 -8.16
C ILE A 361 -10.50 10.58 -9.49
N GLY A 362 -10.02 9.97 -10.56
CA GLY A 362 -10.60 10.11 -11.89
C GLY A 362 -11.93 9.36 -12.04
N ARG A 363 -11.96 8.08 -11.65
CA ARG A 363 -13.14 7.24 -11.84
C ARG A 363 -14.17 7.45 -10.71
N PHE A 364 -13.79 7.31 -9.45
CA PHE A 364 -14.76 7.28 -8.35
C PHE A 364 -15.19 8.68 -7.89
N VAL A 365 -14.27 9.63 -7.87
CA VAL A 365 -14.60 11.02 -7.49
C VAL A 365 -15.19 11.78 -8.66
N ARG A 366 -14.43 11.96 -9.75
CA ARG A 366 -14.84 12.82 -10.87
C ARG A 366 -15.95 12.20 -11.73
N ASP A 367 -15.78 10.99 -12.23
CA ASP A 367 -16.66 10.42 -13.24
C ASP A 367 -17.91 9.77 -12.64
N MET A 368 -17.76 8.89 -11.64
CA MET A 368 -18.88 8.20 -10.99
C MET A 368 -19.55 9.02 -9.91
N LYS A 369 -18.83 9.98 -9.31
CA LYS A 369 -19.32 10.83 -8.20
C LYS A 369 -19.83 10.03 -7.01
N VAL A 370 -19.11 8.95 -6.67
CA VAL A 370 -19.43 8.06 -5.54
C VAL A 370 -18.54 8.31 -4.32
N MET A 371 -17.52 9.15 -4.45
CA MET A 371 -16.65 9.58 -3.34
C MET A 371 -16.50 11.11 -3.38
N GLU A 372 -16.40 11.71 -2.20
CA GLU A 372 -16.13 13.14 -2.07
C GLU A 372 -14.62 13.38 -2.22
N PHE A 373 -14.27 14.46 -2.95
CA PHE A 373 -12.88 14.75 -3.35
C PHE A 373 -11.91 14.86 -2.17
N PHE A 374 -12.21 15.72 -1.20
CA PHE A 374 -11.30 15.96 -0.07
C PHE A 374 -11.18 14.73 0.84
N ASP A 375 -12.27 13.99 1.02
CA ASP A 375 -12.23 12.72 1.75
C ASP A 375 -11.32 11.70 1.06
N ALA A 376 -11.40 11.59 -0.25
CA ALA A 376 -10.54 10.72 -1.04
C ALA A 376 -9.06 11.11 -0.89
N ILE A 377 -8.73 12.39 -1.04
CA ILE A 377 -7.34 12.87 -0.88
C ILE A 377 -6.83 12.61 0.55
N CYS A 378 -7.67 12.85 1.56
CA CYS A 378 -7.34 12.57 2.95
C CYS A 378 -6.95 11.10 3.19
N LYS A 379 -7.67 10.18 2.56
CA LYS A 379 -7.42 8.73 2.63
C LYS A 379 -6.12 8.30 1.93
N MET A 380 -5.53 9.15 1.13
CA MET A 380 -4.28 8.92 0.39
C MET A 380 -3.08 9.65 0.97
N THR A 381 -3.27 10.53 1.95
CA THR A 381 -2.24 11.44 2.44
C THR A 381 -2.21 11.51 3.95
N TYR A 382 -3.12 12.28 4.54
CA TYR A 382 -3.12 12.60 5.97
C TYR A 382 -3.47 11.39 6.86
N ILE A 383 -4.50 10.63 6.50
CA ILE A 383 -4.92 9.47 7.29
C ILE A 383 -3.83 8.41 7.36
N PRO A 384 -3.22 7.96 6.23
CA PRO A 384 -2.10 7.02 6.34
C PRO A 384 -0.87 7.63 7.03
N ALA A 385 -0.60 8.92 6.89
CA ALA A 385 0.50 9.57 7.63
C ALA A 385 0.28 9.50 9.15
N LEU A 386 -0.93 9.78 9.61
CA LEU A 386 -1.29 9.64 11.03
C LEU A 386 -1.16 8.18 11.49
N ARG A 387 -1.65 7.25 10.69
CA ARG A 387 -1.60 5.82 11.01
C ARG A 387 -0.16 5.33 11.19
N LEU A 388 0.73 5.80 10.32
CA LEU A 388 2.15 5.44 10.32
C LEU A 388 2.99 6.32 11.27
N ARG A 389 2.37 7.31 11.92
CA ARG A 389 3.06 8.29 12.79
C ARG A 389 4.18 9.07 12.08
N LEU A 390 3.93 9.44 10.83
CA LEU A 390 4.84 10.29 10.06
C LEU A 390 4.65 11.76 10.51
N ASN A 391 5.71 12.36 11.05
CA ASN A 391 5.61 13.67 11.67
C ASN A 391 5.68 14.84 10.68
N LYS A 392 6.22 14.61 9.48
CA LYS A 392 6.50 15.67 8.50
C LYS A 392 5.99 15.35 7.10
N LYS A 393 5.04 14.42 6.98
CA LYS A 393 4.46 14.00 5.70
C LYS A 393 2.94 13.96 5.80
N GLY A 394 2.27 13.99 4.66
CA GLY A 394 0.82 13.89 4.58
C GLY A 394 0.07 15.23 4.63
N LEU A 395 0.76 16.34 4.84
CA LEU A 395 0.22 17.69 4.82
C LEU A 395 1.12 18.61 4.00
N LEU A 396 0.53 19.65 3.43
CA LEU A 396 1.25 20.82 2.93
C LEU A 396 1.29 21.87 4.02
N LYS A 397 2.39 21.89 4.77
CA LYS A 397 2.56 22.77 5.92
C LYS A 397 4.02 23.21 6.02
N GLU A 398 4.25 24.43 6.47
CA GLU A 398 5.59 24.94 6.71
C GLU A 398 6.37 24.00 7.66
N GLY A 399 7.59 23.67 7.29
CA GLY A 399 8.46 22.75 8.02
C GLY A 399 8.27 21.27 7.69
N TYR A 400 7.24 20.92 6.90
CA TYR A 400 7.03 19.56 6.44
C TYR A 400 7.92 19.25 5.23
N ASP A 401 8.20 17.96 5.04
CA ASP A 401 8.94 17.49 3.87
C ASP A 401 8.24 17.92 2.58
N ALA A 402 9.02 18.38 1.62
CA ALA A 402 8.51 18.76 0.31
C ALA A 402 8.33 17.51 -0.57
N ASP A 403 7.35 16.70 -0.21
CA ASP A 403 6.82 15.58 -0.97
C ASP A 403 5.45 16.01 -1.50
N ILE A 404 5.39 16.35 -2.78
CA ILE A 404 4.27 17.09 -3.37
C ILE A 404 3.87 16.46 -4.70
N THR A 405 2.57 16.28 -4.91
CA THR A 405 2.00 15.79 -6.16
C THR A 405 1.07 16.87 -6.75
N ILE A 406 1.37 17.29 -7.97
CA ILE A 406 0.53 18.24 -8.73
C ILE A 406 -0.19 17.45 -9.81
N PHE A 407 -1.53 17.50 -9.78
CA PHE A 407 -2.34 16.74 -10.72
C PHE A 407 -3.46 17.61 -11.33
N ASP A 408 -3.82 17.23 -12.56
CA ASP A 408 -4.94 17.82 -13.29
C ASP A 408 -6.21 17.01 -12.98
N TYR A 409 -7.12 17.61 -12.24
CA TYR A 409 -8.40 16.98 -11.88
C TYR A 409 -9.23 16.59 -13.10
N ASP A 410 -9.17 17.36 -14.17
CA ASP A 410 -10.00 17.14 -15.36
C ASP A 410 -9.51 15.93 -16.19
N THR A 411 -8.23 15.58 -16.10
CA THR A 411 -7.61 14.52 -16.91
C THR A 411 -7.13 13.33 -16.13
N ILE A 412 -6.96 13.43 -14.81
CA ILE A 412 -6.41 12.35 -14.01
C ILE A 412 -7.27 11.09 -14.13
N ILE A 413 -6.64 9.99 -14.53
CA ILE A 413 -7.28 8.67 -14.69
C ILE A 413 -6.20 7.58 -14.79
N ASP A 414 -6.54 6.38 -14.33
CA ASP A 414 -5.74 5.20 -14.56
C ASP A 414 -5.81 4.75 -16.03
N LYS A 415 -4.71 4.21 -16.53
CA LYS A 415 -4.60 3.62 -17.87
C LYS A 415 -4.24 2.15 -17.85
N ALA A 416 -3.64 1.68 -16.75
CA ALA A 416 -3.26 0.29 -16.58
C ALA A 416 -4.49 -0.62 -16.70
N THR A 417 -4.31 -1.72 -17.41
CA THR A 417 -5.30 -2.77 -17.63
C THR A 417 -4.74 -4.12 -17.20
N PHE A 418 -5.59 -5.13 -17.16
CA PHE A 418 -5.11 -6.49 -16.83
C PHE A 418 -4.19 -7.05 -17.92
N GLN A 419 -4.29 -6.54 -19.16
CA GLN A 419 -3.41 -6.92 -20.27
C GLN A 419 -2.10 -6.12 -20.25
N GLU A 420 -2.15 -4.85 -19.84
CA GLU A 420 -1.01 -3.96 -19.73
C GLU A 420 -1.01 -3.32 -18.32
N PRO A 421 -0.55 -4.07 -17.31
CA PRO A 421 -0.77 -3.72 -15.91
C PRO A 421 0.11 -2.57 -15.37
N GLN A 422 1.08 -2.11 -16.15
CA GLN A 422 2.02 -1.07 -15.73
C GLN A 422 1.90 0.25 -16.51
N LEU A 423 0.86 0.41 -17.33
CA LEU A 423 0.67 1.65 -18.08
C LEU A 423 0.58 2.85 -17.15
N ARG A 424 1.31 3.89 -17.52
CA ARG A 424 1.35 5.16 -16.79
C ARG A 424 -0.04 5.82 -16.82
N PRO A 425 -0.53 6.34 -15.68
CA PRO A 425 -1.77 7.11 -15.65
C PRO A 425 -1.62 8.46 -16.34
N GLU A 426 -2.74 9.09 -16.67
CA GLU A 426 -2.79 10.48 -17.13
C GLU A 426 -3.04 11.42 -15.96
N GLY A 427 -2.59 12.67 -16.09
CA GLY A 427 -2.95 13.75 -15.19
C GLY A 427 -2.05 13.95 -13.99
N ILE A 428 -1.02 13.13 -13.80
CA ILE A 428 0.04 13.39 -12.80
C ILE A 428 1.13 14.21 -13.49
N ASP A 429 1.15 15.53 -13.26
CA ASP A 429 2.01 16.44 -14.01
C ASP A 429 3.37 16.68 -13.37
N TYR A 430 3.39 16.84 -12.05
CA TYR A 430 4.63 17.04 -11.30
C TYR A 430 4.61 16.22 -10.02
N VAL A 431 5.73 15.64 -9.69
CA VAL A 431 6.00 15.08 -8.37
C VAL A 431 7.32 15.63 -7.87
N ILE A 432 7.28 16.20 -6.68
CA ILE A 432 8.45 16.67 -5.93
C ILE A 432 8.65 15.69 -4.78
N LEU A 433 9.85 15.16 -4.64
CA LEU A 433 10.20 14.22 -3.60
C LEU A 433 11.47 14.69 -2.90
N GLY A 434 11.35 14.93 -1.60
CA GLY A 434 12.46 15.48 -0.82
C GLY A 434 12.95 16.83 -1.33
N GLY A 435 12.06 17.63 -1.89
CA GLY A 435 12.35 18.95 -2.42
C GLY A 435 12.96 19.01 -3.81
N LYS A 436 13.00 17.88 -4.53
CA LYS A 436 13.53 17.79 -5.88
C LYS A 436 12.52 17.23 -6.86
N LEU A 437 12.63 17.61 -8.13
CA LEU A 437 11.74 17.13 -9.19
C LEU A 437 11.99 15.66 -9.51
N ALA A 438 10.99 14.83 -9.26
CA ALA A 438 10.93 13.43 -9.66
C ALA A 438 10.18 13.24 -10.98
N ILE A 439 9.03 13.91 -11.13
CA ILE A 439 8.25 13.97 -12.38
C ILE A 439 8.06 15.45 -12.77
N GLU A 440 8.31 15.75 -14.04
CA GLU A 440 8.15 17.06 -14.64
C GLU A 440 7.32 16.96 -15.91
N LYS A 441 6.21 17.67 -15.98
CA LYS A 441 5.28 17.68 -17.14
C LYS A 441 4.90 16.25 -17.58
N GLY A 442 4.59 15.39 -16.60
CA GLY A 442 4.17 14.01 -16.84
C GLY A 442 5.29 13.03 -17.20
N LYS A 443 6.54 13.45 -17.17
CA LYS A 443 7.70 12.61 -17.51
C LYS A 443 8.64 12.46 -16.32
N THR A 444 9.27 11.31 -16.21
CA THR A 444 10.26 11.07 -15.17
C THR A 444 11.48 11.97 -15.37
N ALA A 445 11.79 12.81 -14.37
CA ALA A 445 12.96 13.64 -14.32
C ALA A 445 14.08 12.99 -13.49
N ASN A 446 13.74 12.37 -12.35
CA ASN A 446 14.69 11.66 -11.50
C ASN A 446 13.94 10.58 -10.71
N ASN A 447 14.34 9.33 -10.86
CA ASN A 447 13.75 8.18 -10.16
C ASN A 447 14.67 7.60 -9.08
N THR A 448 15.57 8.42 -8.52
CA THR A 448 16.55 7.99 -7.49
C THR A 448 16.43 8.78 -6.19
N LEU A 449 15.38 9.56 -6.01
CA LEU A 449 15.22 10.50 -4.89
C LEU A 449 14.69 9.86 -3.61
N GLY A 450 14.07 8.68 -3.71
CA GLY A 450 13.49 7.98 -2.58
C GLY A 450 14.54 7.42 -1.62
N LYS A 451 14.17 7.34 -0.35
CA LYS A 451 14.99 6.87 0.76
C LYS A 451 14.27 5.79 1.54
N PHE A 452 15.02 4.95 2.23
CA PHE A 452 14.46 4.08 3.26
C PHE A 452 14.41 4.88 4.58
N TYR A 453 13.22 4.95 5.17
CA TYR A 453 13.01 5.54 6.47
C TYR A 453 12.85 4.46 7.54
N LYS A 454 13.67 4.52 8.59
CA LYS A 454 13.45 3.75 9.80
C LYS A 454 12.29 4.38 10.59
N ARG A 455 11.60 3.57 11.39
CA ARG A 455 10.54 4.07 12.27
C ARG A 455 11.03 5.29 13.05
N GLY A 456 10.24 6.36 13.02
CA GLY A 456 10.52 7.62 13.71
C GLY A 456 11.40 8.60 12.94
N GLU A 457 11.94 8.22 11.79
CA GLU A 457 12.75 9.14 10.95
C GLU A 457 11.90 9.99 10.01
N ALA A 458 10.67 9.57 9.72
CA ALA A 458 9.80 10.26 8.75
C ALA A 458 8.72 11.12 9.41
#